data_d965224c6f36e95ee65fcf07a53810f4
#
_entry.id   d965224c6f36e95ee65fcf07a53810f4
#
_cell.length_a   1.000
_cell.length_b   1.000
_cell.length_c   1.000
_cell.angle_alpha   90.00
_cell.angle_beta   90.00
_cell.angle_gamma   90.00
#
_symmetry.space_group_name_H-M   'P 1'
#
loop_
_entity.id
_entity.type
_entity.pdbx_description
1 polymer ?
#
loop_
_entity_poly.entity_id
_entity_poly.type
_entity_poly.pdbx_seq_one_letter_code
_entity_poly.pdbx_strand_id
1 'polypeptide(L)'
;METSRRDLLRMTRRVVVTGIGMVTPLGNNLETTWNNIKEGNSGVARTTIFDASKFPTKFCAEVKDFDADQFGDDPANWVNRGRHTKFGAGAAHQAVMDSGILDANVDPKRFGIYLGAGEGFQHFNSFMSSIAGGLTEDNINFNDYTTTAYEAFNFERELENEPNMPAAHICAMFNIQGPSTNTLTACAASNQAVGEATAQIRRGDAEVMLAGGTHSMIHPSGVTGFNLLGALSRNNDNPTGASRPFDRLRDGFVLGEGSSMMILEELDHSKARGAKIYGEINGYGSTADAYRVTDQHPDGRGAIGCMSLAIQDSGIDASKINYVNAHGTSTQVNDKVETLACKTVFGETVPPISSTKSMMGHLITAAGATELIICLMAIQDNTLPPTINYENPDPNCDLDYVPNESREQQCDVILNNSFGFGGQNVSIVASRFTG
;
A
#
# COMPACT_ATOMS: atom_id res chain seq x y z
N MET A 1 -14.88 22.28 30.59
CA MET A 1 -13.99 21.12 30.46
C MET A 1 -12.62 21.64 30.10
N GLU A 2 -11.65 21.51 31.01
CA GLU A 2 -10.26 21.89 30.70
C GLU A 2 -9.69 20.93 29.66
N THR A 3 -9.29 21.49 28.53
CA THR A 3 -8.59 20.73 27.48
C THR A 3 -7.26 20.26 28.07
N SER A 4 -7.02 18.96 28.08
CA SER A 4 -5.79 18.43 28.65
C SER A 4 -4.57 18.92 27.84
N ARG A 5 -3.39 18.98 28.44
CA ARG A 5 -2.13 19.31 27.74
C ARG A 5 -1.90 18.38 26.55
N ARG A 6 -2.36 17.13 26.62
CA ARG A 6 -2.33 16.17 25.50
C ARG A 6 -3.28 16.57 24.38
N ASP A 7 -4.46 17.07 24.67
CA ASP A 7 -5.43 17.52 23.64
C ASP A 7 -4.95 18.79 22.95
N LEU A 8 -4.31 19.71 23.66
CA LEU A 8 -3.67 20.91 23.11
C LEU A 8 -2.49 20.53 22.19
N LEU A 9 -1.64 19.57 22.56
CA LEU A 9 -0.55 19.07 21.71
C LEU A 9 -1.08 18.38 20.44
N ARG A 10 -2.18 17.66 20.55
CA ARG A 10 -2.84 16.99 19.43
C ARG A 10 -3.37 17.98 18.37
N MET A 11 -3.78 19.18 18.79
CA MET A 11 -4.30 20.24 17.91
C MET A 11 -3.20 21.11 17.28
N THR A 12 -1.94 21.01 17.70
CA THR A 12 -0.87 21.92 17.30
C THR A 12 0.24 21.28 16.48
N ARG A 13 0.46 19.96 16.60
CA ARG A 13 1.55 19.27 15.88
C ARG A 13 1.10 18.87 14.46
N ARG A 14 1.75 19.46 13.47
CA ARG A 14 1.55 19.15 12.06
C ARG A 14 2.54 18.07 11.62
N VAL A 15 2.14 17.23 10.68
CA VAL A 15 2.95 16.09 10.19
C VAL A 15 3.16 16.21 8.70
N VAL A 16 4.43 16.22 8.31
CA VAL A 16 4.86 16.36 6.92
C VAL A 16 5.62 15.14 6.44
N VAL A 17 5.64 14.93 5.13
CA VAL A 17 6.42 13.88 4.47
C VAL A 17 7.73 14.49 4.00
N THR A 18 8.86 13.98 4.51
CA THR A 18 10.20 14.51 4.22
C THR A 18 11.08 13.55 3.43
N GLY A 19 10.68 12.29 3.27
CA GLY A 19 11.40 11.32 2.46
C GLY A 19 10.48 10.25 1.90
N ILE A 20 10.80 9.75 0.72
CA ILE A 20 9.99 8.78 -0.03
C ILE A 20 10.87 7.69 -0.64
N GLY A 21 10.41 6.44 -0.59
CA GLY A 21 11.01 5.32 -1.29
C GLY A 21 9.98 4.38 -1.85
N MET A 22 10.23 3.84 -3.03
CA MET A 22 9.31 2.97 -3.76
C MET A 22 10.02 1.82 -4.45
N VAL A 23 9.41 0.65 -4.40
CA VAL A 23 9.75 -0.54 -5.19
C VAL A 23 8.43 -1.09 -5.72
N THR A 24 8.18 -0.98 -7.02
CA THR A 24 6.88 -1.28 -7.64
C THR A 24 7.06 -2.03 -8.97
N PRO A 25 5.99 -2.61 -9.54
CA PRO A 25 6.04 -3.20 -10.88
C PRO A 25 6.38 -2.19 -11.99
N LEU A 26 6.28 -0.89 -11.71
CA LEU A 26 6.58 0.19 -12.66
C LEU A 26 7.98 0.79 -12.48
N GLY A 27 8.70 0.43 -11.42
CA GLY A 27 10.06 0.91 -11.17
C GLY A 27 10.53 0.67 -9.75
N ASN A 28 11.84 0.61 -9.58
CA ASN A 28 12.49 0.35 -8.30
C ASN A 28 12.89 1.63 -7.55
N ASN A 29 12.33 2.78 -7.94
CA ASN A 29 12.47 4.07 -7.27
C ASN A 29 11.30 4.99 -7.63
N LEU A 30 11.21 6.14 -6.92
CA LEU A 30 10.14 7.12 -7.09
C LEU A 30 10.09 7.68 -8.51
N GLU A 31 11.23 8.11 -9.07
CA GLU A 31 11.30 8.79 -10.36
C GLU A 31 10.81 7.88 -11.50
N THR A 32 11.34 6.67 -11.57
CA THR A 32 10.96 5.69 -12.60
C THR A 32 9.49 5.30 -12.46
N THR A 33 9.01 5.05 -11.23
CA THR A 33 7.62 4.71 -10.97
C THR A 33 6.69 5.83 -11.41
N TRP A 34 6.99 7.08 -11.03
CA TRP A 34 6.14 8.22 -11.34
C TRP A 34 6.12 8.55 -12.84
N ASN A 35 7.24 8.46 -13.53
CA ASN A 35 7.28 8.66 -14.98
C ASN A 35 6.44 7.61 -15.73
N ASN A 36 6.57 6.33 -15.38
CA ASN A 36 5.75 5.27 -15.97
C ASN A 36 4.25 5.45 -15.69
N ILE A 37 3.88 5.97 -14.52
CA ILE A 37 2.48 6.30 -14.18
C ILE A 37 1.96 7.43 -15.08
N LYS A 38 2.72 8.51 -15.23
CA LYS A 38 2.32 9.64 -16.11
C LYS A 38 2.14 9.21 -17.57
N GLU A 39 2.95 8.27 -18.02
CA GLU A 39 2.87 7.72 -19.37
C GLU A 39 1.77 6.68 -19.55
N GLY A 40 1.09 6.26 -18.48
CA GLY A 40 0.07 5.22 -18.53
C GLY A 40 0.62 3.82 -18.83
N ASN A 41 1.90 3.55 -18.49
CA ASN A 41 2.53 2.27 -18.72
C ASN A 41 1.98 1.19 -17.77
N SER A 42 1.87 -0.05 -18.29
CA SER A 42 1.40 -1.20 -17.50
C SER A 42 2.56 -2.06 -17.02
N GLY A 43 2.62 -2.36 -15.72
CA GLY A 43 3.53 -3.34 -15.14
C GLY A 43 2.99 -4.76 -15.15
N VAL A 44 1.78 -4.97 -15.66
CA VAL A 44 1.12 -6.28 -15.72
C VAL A 44 1.68 -7.12 -16.88
N ALA A 45 2.09 -8.34 -16.57
CA ALA A 45 2.62 -9.27 -17.55
C ALA A 45 2.28 -10.72 -17.16
N ARG A 46 2.59 -11.67 -18.04
CA ARG A 46 2.51 -13.09 -17.67
C ARG A 46 3.42 -13.38 -16.50
N THR A 47 2.91 -14.21 -15.55
CA THR A 47 3.67 -14.64 -14.37
C THR A 47 4.95 -15.37 -14.79
N THR A 48 6.08 -14.95 -14.22
CA THR A 48 7.41 -15.54 -14.48
C THR A 48 8.04 -16.20 -13.25
N ILE A 49 7.60 -15.86 -12.05
CA ILE A 49 8.13 -16.36 -10.77
C ILE A 49 7.86 -17.86 -10.59
N PHE A 50 6.77 -18.38 -11.17
CA PHE A 50 6.42 -19.80 -11.18
C PHE A 50 5.62 -20.16 -12.43
N ASP A 51 5.49 -21.47 -12.74
CA ASP A 51 4.65 -21.94 -13.86
C ASP A 51 3.16 -21.78 -13.54
N ALA A 52 2.56 -20.72 -14.06
CA ALA A 52 1.13 -20.42 -13.93
C ALA A 52 0.26 -21.03 -15.04
N SER A 53 0.79 -21.88 -15.93
CA SER A 53 0.10 -22.37 -17.14
C SER A 53 -1.24 -23.07 -16.84
N LYS A 54 -1.36 -23.70 -15.65
CA LYS A 54 -2.56 -24.41 -15.21
C LYS A 54 -3.45 -23.60 -14.26
N PHE A 55 -3.06 -22.37 -13.92
CA PHE A 55 -3.88 -21.51 -13.07
C PHE A 55 -4.98 -20.81 -13.86
N PRO A 56 -6.13 -20.49 -13.23
CA PRO A 56 -7.17 -19.69 -13.86
C PRO A 56 -6.65 -18.31 -14.28
N THR A 57 -5.83 -17.66 -13.44
CA THR A 57 -5.13 -16.40 -13.73
C THR A 57 -3.65 -16.70 -13.97
N LYS A 58 -3.10 -16.23 -15.10
CA LYS A 58 -1.75 -16.55 -15.58
C LYS A 58 -0.83 -15.31 -15.67
N PHE A 59 -1.21 -14.23 -15.05
CA PHE A 59 -0.54 -12.94 -15.09
C PHE A 59 -0.63 -12.24 -13.72
N CYS A 60 0.28 -11.34 -13.51
CA CYS A 60 0.38 -10.50 -12.29
C CYS A 60 1.23 -9.26 -12.59
N ALA A 61 1.40 -8.40 -11.62
CA ALA A 61 2.31 -7.26 -11.68
C ALA A 61 3.51 -7.52 -10.76
N GLU A 62 4.56 -8.11 -11.33
CA GLU A 62 5.81 -8.46 -10.64
C GLU A 62 6.76 -7.26 -10.57
N VAL A 63 7.46 -7.12 -9.45
CA VAL A 63 8.64 -6.26 -9.36
C VAL A 63 9.78 -6.91 -10.15
N LYS A 64 10.37 -6.15 -11.07
CA LYS A 64 11.43 -6.61 -11.98
C LYS A 64 12.77 -5.95 -11.61
N ASP A 65 13.85 -6.68 -11.88
CA ASP A 65 15.23 -6.16 -11.79
C ASP A 65 15.57 -5.49 -10.45
N PHE A 66 14.94 -5.96 -9.37
CA PHE A 66 15.19 -5.47 -8.03
C PHE A 66 16.41 -6.15 -7.44
N ASP A 67 17.39 -5.35 -7.04
CA ASP A 67 18.64 -5.78 -6.45
C ASP A 67 18.70 -5.33 -4.97
N ALA A 68 18.74 -6.30 -4.07
CA ALA A 68 18.84 -6.06 -2.62
C ALA A 68 20.26 -5.63 -2.19
N ASP A 69 21.27 -5.86 -3.01
CA ASP A 69 22.67 -5.51 -2.68
C ASP A 69 22.92 -3.99 -2.71
N GLN A 70 21.94 -3.23 -3.24
CA GLN A 70 22.00 -1.76 -3.30
C GLN A 70 21.83 -1.05 -1.94
N PHE A 71 21.45 -1.78 -0.88
CA PHE A 71 21.17 -1.14 0.42
C PHE A 71 22.40 -0.85 1.27
N GLY A 72 23.60 -1.22 0.79
CA GLY A 72 24.83 -0.98 1.54
C GLY A 72 25.04 -1.86 2.76
N ASP A 73 24.18 -2.85 2.98
CA ASP A 73 24.29 -3.89 3.99
C ASP A 73 24.96 -5.14 3.39
N ASP A 74 25.44 -6.06 4.26
CA ASP A 74 26.03 -7.33 3.79
C ASP A 74 24.97 -8.14 3.02
N PRO A 75 25.17 -8.48 1.73
CA PRO A 75 24.24 -9.28 0.94
C PRO A 75 23.85 -10.58 1.60
N ALA A 76 24.72 -11.17 2.43
CA ALA A 76 24.45 -12.40 3.18
C ALA A 76 23.24 -12.25 4.12
N ASN A 77 22.99 -11.04 4.63
CA ASN A 77 21.85 -10.78 5.51
C ASN A 77 20.50 -10.92 4.78
N TRP A 78 20.49 -10.82 3.44
CA TRP A 78 19.27 -10.80 2.63
C TRP A 78 18.95 -12.13 1.94
N VAL A 79 19.87 -13.12 1.94
CA VAL A 79 19.72 -14.39 1.21
C VAL A 79 18.47 -15.15 1.65
N ASN A 80 18.21 -15.19 2.97
CA ASN A 80 17.11 -15.96 3.56
C ASN A 80 15.83 -15.12 3.79
N ARG A 81 15.82 -13.84 3.42
CA ARG A 81 14.66 -12.95 3.64
C ARG A 81 13.62 -13.11 2.54
N GLY A 82 12.34 -12.95 2.91
CA GLY A 82 11.23 -12.94 1.97
C GLY A 82 11.30 -11.79 0.96
N ARG A 83 10.68 -11.94 -0.21
CA ARG A 83 10.64 -10.88 -1.23
C ARG A 83 10.06 -9.59 -0.66
N HIS A 84 8.94 -9.67 0.08
CA HIS A 84 8.30 -8.52 0.70
C HIS A 84 9.24 -7.81 1.69
N THR A 85 10.00 -8.55 2.49
CA THR A 85 11.00 -7.98 3.41
C THR A 85 12.09 -7.21 2.65
N LYS A 86 12.60 -7.78 1.54
CA LYS A 86 13.60 -7.13 0.68
C LYS A 86 13.06 -5.86 0.05
N PHE A 87 11.84 -5.88 -0.48
CA PHE A 87 11.20 -4.69 -1.03
C PHE A 87 11.00 -3.62 0.04
N GLY A 88 10.56 -4.05 1.25
CA GLY A 88 10.41 -3.16 2.40
C GLY A 88 11.71 -2.46 2.79
N ALA A 89 12.80 -3.22 2.89
CA ALA A 89 14.12 -2.68 3.19
C ALA A 89 14.60 -1.70 2.11
N GLY A 90 14.39 -2.02 0.82
CA GLY A 90 14.76 -1.16 -0.29
C GLY A 90 14.00 0.16 -0.30
N ALA A 91 12.69 0.11 -0.16
CA ALA A 91 11.87 1.31 -0.08
C ALA A 91 12.21 2.14 1.18
N ALA A 92 12.45 1.48 2.33
CA ALA A 92 12.86 2.16 3.55
C ALA A 92 14.22 2.85 3.39
N HIS A 93 15.20 2.17 2.80
CA HIS A 93 16.51 2.76 2.51
C HIS A 93 16.38 4.02 1.65
N GLN A 94 15.62 3.95 0.56
CA GLN A 94 15.38 5.12 -0.29
C GLN A 94 14.72 6.27 0.49
N ALA A 95 13.67 6.01 1.28
CA ALA A 95 12.97 7.04 2.05
C ALA A 95 13.88 7.71 3.10
N VAL A 96 14.70 6.91 3.79
CA VAL A 96 15.66 7.40 4.79
C VAL A 96 16.74 8.26 4.13
N MET A 97 17.32 7.81 3.00
CA MET A 97 18.33 8.58 2.28
C MET A 97 17.76 9.86 1.67
N ASP A 98 16.58 9.80 1.04
CA ASP A 98 15.90 10.96 0.45
C ASP A 98 15.57 12.03 1.51
N SER A 99 15.22 11.62 2.72
CA SER A 99 14.91 12.53 3.82
C SER A 99 16.13 13.24 4.42
N GLY A 100 17.32 12.67 4.31
CA GLY A 100 18.53 13.12 5.03
C GLY A 100 18.40 13.01 6.56
N ILE A 101 17.49 12.18 7.07
CA ILE A 101 17.16 12.14 8.51
C ILE A 101 18.32 11.63 9.38
N LEU A 102 19.20 10.80 8.81
CA LEU A 102 20.36 10.26 9.54
C LEU A 102 21.37 11.34 9.94
N ASP A 103 21.44 12.43 9.20
CA ASP A 103 22.32 13.57 9.48
C ASP A 103 21.73 14.55 10.51
N ALA A 104 20.45 14.35 10.88
CA ALA A 104 19.69 15.27 11.71
C ALA A 104 19.87 15.07 13.23
N ASN A 105 20.72 14.13 13.66
CA ASN A 105 20.94 13.80 15.08
C ASN A 105 19.64 13.54 15.86
N VAL A 106 18.69 12.82 15.25
CA VAL A 106 17.42 12.42 15.88
C VAL A 106 17.71 11.45 17.03
N ASP A 107 17.06 11.63 18.17
CA ASP A 107 17.08 10.62 19.23
C ASP A 107 16.46 9.31 18.69
N PRO A 108 17.20 8.20 18.64
CA PRO A 108 16.68 6.93 18.15
C PRO A 108 15.39 6.47 18.83
N LYS A 109 15.16 6.84 20.09
CA LYS A 109 13.93 6.55 20.85
C LYS A 109 12.74 7.42 20.43
N ARG A 110 12.98 8.46 19.66
CA ARG A 110 11.98 9.37 19.09
C ARG A 110 11.75 9.11 17.60
N PHE A 111 12.51 8.18 17.02
CA PHE A 111 12.32 7.67 15.66
C PHE A 111 11.65 6.30 15.75
N GLY A 112 10.43 6.19 15.22
CA GLY A 112 9.62 4.99 15.22
C GLY A 112 9.34 4.44 13.83
N ILE A 113 8.65 3.29 13.78
CA ILE A 113 8.22 2.63 12.56
C ILE A 113 6.78 2.12 12.71
N TYR A 114 5.97 2.29 11.66
CA TYR A 114 4.65 1.70 11.57
C TYR A 114 4.44 1.14 10.15
N LEU A 115 4.30 -0.18 10.02
CA LEU A 115 4.18 -0.84 8.72
C LEU A 115 2.83 -1.53 8.52
N GLY A 116 2.33 -1.46 7.30
CA GLY A 116 1.33 -2.37 6.76
C GLY A 116 2.05 -3.55 6.09
N ALA A 117 2.23 -4.63 6.83
CA ALA A 117 2.83 -5.86 6.31
C ALA A 117 2.22 -7.05 7.02
N GLY A 118 2.20 -8.22 6.40
CA GLY A 118 1.64 -9.28 7.17
C GLY A 118 1.32 -10.60 6.53
N GLU A 119 1.51 -10.72 5.30
CA GLU A 119 1.34 -12.02 4.65
C GLU A 119 2.72 -12.64 4.46
N GLY A 120 3.42 -12.87 5.59
CA GLY A 120 4.59 -13.73 5.62
C GLY A 120 4.17 -15.12 5.15
N PHE A 121 4.89 -15.69 4.21
CA PHE A 121 4.61 -17.01 3.69
C PHE A 121 5.79 -17.94 3.93
N GLN A 122 5.50 -19.12 4.44
CA GLN A 122 6.48 -20.20 4.55
C GLN A 122 7.22 -20.37 3.24
N HIS A 123 8.50 -20.66 3.31
CA HIS A 123 9.27 -20.94 2.09
C HIS A 123 8.61 -22.09 1.32
N PHE A 124 7.96 -21.76 0.19
CA PHE A 124 7.06 -22.66 -0.54
C PHE A 124 7.69 -24.03 -0.83
N ASN A 125 8.96 -24.03 -1.26
CA ASN A 125 9.65 -25.27 -1.59
C ASN A 125 9.89 -26.14 -0.36
N SER A 126 10.28 -25.57 0.79
CA SER A 126 10.47 -26.33 2.04
C SER A 126 9.16 -26.93 2.53
N PHE A 127 8.08 -26.13 2.50
CA PHE A 127 6.74 -26.60 2.85
C PHE A 127 6.26 -27.74 1.95
N MET A 128 6.39 -27.57 0.63
CA MET A 128 5.98 -28.62 -0.33
C MET A 128 6.84 -29.89 -0.23
N SER A 129 8.15 -29.75 0.02
CA SER A 129 9.03 -30.89 0.25
C SER A 129 8.61 -31.68 1.47
N SER A 130 8.23 -31.00 2.55
CA SER A 130 7.77 -31.65 3.78
C SER A 130 6.46 -32.40 3.59
N ILE A 131 5.51 -31.81 2.85
CA ILE A 131 4.27 -32.50 2.47
C ILE A 131 4.57 -33.71 1.62
N ALA A 132 5.39 -33.57 0.59
CA ALA A 132 5.75 -34.66 -0.31
C ALA A 132 6.46 -35.79 0.41
N GLY A 133 7.32 -35.50 1.39
CA GLY A 133 8.00 -36.51 2.21
C GLY A 133 7.09 -37.32 3.13
N GLY A 134 5.97 -36.70 3.59
CA GLY A 134 4.97 -37.40 4.40
C GLY A 134 3.81 -38.00 3.62
N LEU A 135 3.71 -37.77 2.30
CA LEU A 135 2.56 -38.18 1.51
C LEU A 135 2.53 -39.70 1.28
N THR A 136 1.40 -40.32 1.57
CA THR A 136 1.07 -41.71 1.23
C THR A 136 -0.03 -41.73 0.18
N GLU A 137 -0.46 -42.91 -0.31
CA GLU A 137 -1.53 -43.02 -1.33
C GLU A 137 -2.82 -42.32 -0.87
N ASP A 138 -3.20 -42.44 0.38
CA ASP A 138 -4.48 -41.94 0.88
C ASP A 138 -4.38 -40.91 2.01
N ASN A 139 -3.16 -40.64 2.54
CA ASN A 139 -3.04 -39.81 3.75
C ASN A 139 -1.63 -39.20 3.89
N ILE A 140 -1.41 -38.46 4.98
CA ILE A 140 -0.10 -37.95 5.37
C ILE A 140 0.40 -38.69 6.61
N ASN A 141 1.58 -39.32 6.50
CA ASN A 141 2.34 -39.81 7.62
C ASN A 141 3.06 -38.67 8.32
N PHE A 142 2.58 -38.25 9.48
CA PHE A 142 3.14 -37.10 10.21
C PHE A 142 4.57 -37.35 10.73
N ASN A 143 5.01 -38.58 10.95
CA ASN A 143 6.40 -38.83 11.34
C ASN A 143 7.36 -38.59 10.18
N ASP A 144 7.02 -39.05 8.97
CA ASP A 144 7.82 -38.82 7.78
C ASP A 144 7.79 -37.35 7.35
N TYR A 145 6.61 -36.72 7.44
CA TYR A 145 6.47 -35.27 7.29
C TYR A 145 7.40 -34.50 8.23
N THR A 146 7.39 -34.85 9.52
CA THR A 146 8.22 -34.17 10.53
C THR A 146 9.69 -34.34 10.25
N THR A 147 10.13 -35.56 9.91
CA THR A 147 11.52 -35.84 9.57
C THR A 147 11.97 -34.98 8.38
N THR A 148 11.19 -34.97 7.31
CA THR A 148 11.51 -34.17 6.13
C THR A 148 11.46 -32.68 6.43
N ALA A 149 10.54 -32.22 7.28
CA ALA A 149 10.44 -30.82 7.66
C ALA A 149 11.69 -30.35 8.42
N TYR A 150 12.21 -31.14 9.37
CA TYR A 150 13.45 -30.81 10.08
C TYR A 150 14.67 -30.70 9.16
N GLU A 151 14.67 -31.42 8.03
CA GLU A 151 15.74 -31.38 7.04
C GLU A 151 15.57 -30.21 6.05
N ALA A 152 14.32 -29.89 5.69
CA ALA A 152 13.99 -28.92 4.64
C ALA A 152 13.87 -27.48 5.14
N PHE A 153 13.45 -27.28 6.40
CA PHE A 153 13.20 -25.94 6.94
C PHE A 153 14.49 -25.26 7.39
N ASN A 154 14.58 -23.97 7.07
CA ASN A 154 15.65 -23.11 7.53
C ASN A 154 15.05 -22.11 8.54
N PHE A 155 15.63 -22.06 9.74
CA PHE A 155 15.14 -21.23 10.85
C PHE A 155 14.98 -19.74 10.44
N GLU A 156 15.94 -19.18 9.73
CA GLU A 156 15.87 -17.77 9.31
C GLU A 156 14.74 -17.51 8.31
N ARG A 157 14.50 -18.45 7.39
CA ARG A 157 13.39 -18.34 6.43
C ARG A 157 12.03 -18.48 7.10
N GLU A 158 11.95 -19.37 8.10
CA GLU A 158 10.68 -19.58 8.82
C GLU A 158 10.31 -18.39 9.73
N LEU A 159 11.30 -17.65 10.25
CA LEU A 159 11.04 -16.40 10.96
C LEU A 159 10.35 -15.35 10.09
N GLU A 160 10.60 -15.35 8.77
CA GLU A 160 9.97 -14.40 7.84
C GLU A 160 8.44 -14.59 7.70
N ASN A 161 7.88 -15.65 8.30
CA ASN A 161 6.41 -15.81 8.41
C ASN A 161 5.77 -14.81 9.39
N GLU A 162 6.55 -14.30 10.33
CA GLU A 162 6.03 -13.35 11.31
C GLU A 162 5.82 -11.98 10.67
N PRO A 163 4.61 -11.41 10.73
CA PRO A 163 4.27 -10.16 10.04
C PRO A 163 5.13 -8.95 10.40
N ASN A 164 5.74 -8.96 11.59
CA ASN A 164 6.57 -7.88 12.09
C ASN A 164 8.06 -7.96 11.66
N MET A 165 8.47 -9.00 10.95
CA MET A 165 9.88 -9.18 10.56
C MET A 165 10.39 -8.09 9.63
N PRO A 166 9.65 -7.59 8.63
CA PRO A 166 10.10 -6.44 7.84
C PRO A 166 10.43 -5.23 8.71
N ALA A 167 9.58 -4.91 9.70
CA ALA A 167 9.83 -3.80 10.63
C ALA A 167 11.08 -4.05 11.49
N ALA A 168 11.28 -5.27 11.99
CA ALA A 168 12.43 -5.64 12.81
C ALA A 168 13.75 -5.44 12.04
N HIS A 169 13.83 -5.91 10.79
CA HIS A 169 15.02 -5.73 9.95
C HIS A 169 15.31 -4.26 9.66
N ILE A 170 14.29 -3.49 9.32
CA ILE A 170 14.43 -2.05 9.05
C ILE A 170 14.85 -1.29 10.31
N CYS A 171 14.29 -1.62 11.47
CA CYS A 171 14.72 -1.04 12.75
C CYS A 171 16.22 -1.29 13.02
N ALA A 172 16.70 -2.50 12.74
CA ALA A 172 18.10 -2.83 12.91
C ALA A 172 19.00 -2.06 11.93
N MET A 173 18.57 -1.89 10.65
CA MET A 173 19.34 -1.15 9.64
C MET A 173 19.57 0.31 10.03
N PHE A 174 18.59 0.97 10.62
CA PHE A 174 18.61 2.43 10.87
C PHE A 174 18.62 2.80 12.36
N ASN A 175 18.85 1.82 13.25
CA ASN A 175 18.86 2.03 14.70
C ASN A 175 17.59 2.73 15.21
N ILE A 176 16.42 2.34 14.67
CA ILE A 176 15.11 2.85 15.09
C ILE A 176 14.75 2.20 16.43
N GLN A 177 14.61 2.98 17.50
CA GLN A 177 14.33 2.52 18.87
C GLN A 177 13.04 3.09 19.46
N GLY A 178 12.31 3.89 18.69
CA GLY A 178 11.01 4.44 19.05
C GLY A 178 9.87 3.43 18.91
N PRO A 179 8.62 3.88 18.89
CA PRO A 179 7.46 3.01 18.71
C PRO A 179 7.62 2.14 17.44
N SER A 180 7.46 0.82 17.57
CA SER A 180 7.53 -0.10 16.45
C SER A 180 6.25 -0.93 16.41
N THR A 181 5.49 -0.81 15.31
CA THR A 181 4.19 -1.46 15.15
C THR A 181 4.03 -2.00 13.73
N ASN A 182 3.33 -3.12 13.63
CA ASN A 182 2.89 -3.68 12.37
C ASN A 182 1.37 -3.85 12.39
N THR A 183 0.69 -3.59 11.28
CA THR A 183 -0.75 -3.82 11.11
C THR A 183 -1.02 -4.67 9.87
N LEU A 184 -2.01 -5.56 9.99
CA LEU A 184 -2.51 -6.39 8.90
C LEU A 184 -4.02 -6.18 8.75
N THR A 185 -4.40 -5.14 8.04
CA THR A 185 -5.78 -4.80 7.69
C THR A 185 -6.01 -4.95 6.18
N ALA A 186 -5.50 -6.07 5.65
CA ALA A 186 -5.56 -6.40 4.22
C ALA A 186 -5.15 -5.20 3.34
N CYS A 187 -5.98 -4.83 2.38
CA CYS A 187 -5.69 -3.76 1.42
C CYS A 187 -5.61 -2.35 2.04
N ALA A 188 -6.08 -2.15 3.26
CA ALA A 188 -6.03 -0.87 3.97
C ALA A 188 -4.76 -0.70 4.82
N ALA A 189 -3.92 -1.75 4.96
CA ALA A 189 -2.86 -1.82 5.97
C ALA A 189 -1.86 -0.66 5.91
N SER A 190 -1.28 -0.36 4.76
CA SER A 190 -0.28 0.72 4.69
C SER A 190 -0.88 2.12 4.82
N ASN A 191 -2.12 2.33 4.35
CA ASN A 191 -2.83 3.59 4.58
C ASN A 191 -3.14 3.78 6.07
N GLN A 192 -3.54 2.70 6.75
CA GLN A 192 -3.71 2.71 8.21
C GLN A 192 -2.39 2.96 8.93
N ALA A 193 -1.29 2.33 8.50
CA ALA A 193 0.01 2.55 9.07
C ALA A 193 0.44 4.02 9.01
N VAL A 194 0.22 4.71 7.89
CA VAL A 194 0.49 6.15 7.75
C VAL A 194 -0.41 6.98 8.66
N GLY A 195 -1.70 6.69 8.72
CA GLY A 195 -2.64 7.39 9.59
C GLY A 195 -2.31 7.25 11.08
N GLU A 196 -2.02 6.04 11.54
CA GLU A 196 -1.64 5.77 12.93
C GLU A 196 -0.26 6.34 13.29
N ALA A 197 0.72 6.28 12.38
CA ALA A 197 2.01 6.95 12.56
C ALA A 197 1.85 8.47 12.69
N THR A 198 0.99 9.08 11.86
CA THR A 198 0.61 10.49 11.97
C THR A 198 0.02 10.80 13.35
N ALA A 199 -0.88 9.96 13.85
CA ALA A 199 -1.48 10.11 15.15
C ALA A 199 -0.44 10.00 16.30
N GLN A 200 0.57 9.11 16.16
CA GLN A 200 1.66 8.99 17.15
C GLN A 200 2.52 10.27 17.21
N ILE A 201 2.88 10.85 16.05
CA ILE A 201 3.60 12.13 16.01
C ILE A 201 2.75 13.25 16.61
N ARG A 202 1.46 13.33 16.24
CA ARG A 202 0.54 14.34 16.81
C ARG A 202 0.40 14.26 18.32
N ARG A 203 0.43 13.03 18.88
CA ARG A 203 0.41 12.83 20.35
C ARG A 203 1.75 13.15 21.03
N GLY A 204 2.83 13.29 20.26
CA GLY A 204 4.17 13.48 20.78
C GLY A 204 4.85 12.18 21.24
N ASP A 205 4.39 11.02 20.78
CA ASP A 205 5.03 9.72 21.09
C ASP A 205 6.35 9.55 20.30
N ALA A 206 6.43 10.15 19.10
CA ALA A 206 7.61 10.22 18.24
C ALA A 206 7.76 11.62 17.62
N GLU A 207 8.97 11.92 17.12
CA GLU A 207 9.25 13.09 16.27
C GLU A 207 9.27 12.70 14.79
N VAL A 208 9.75 11.47 14.52
CA VAL A 208 9.91 10.90 13.19
C VAL A 208 9.33 9.50 13.17
N MET A 209 8.61 9.17 12.11
CA MET A 209 8.10 7.82 11.88
C MET A 209 8.41 7.39 10.44
N LEU A 210 9.01 6.23 10.27
CA LEU A 210 9.00 5.52 8.99
C LEU A 210 7.66 4.81 8.87
N ALA A 211 6.86 5.14 7.88
CA ALA A 211 5.54 4.56 7.69
C ALA A 211 5.32 4.13 6.24
N GLY A 212 4.54 3.08 6.05
CA GLY A 212 4.25 2.56 4.71
C GLY A 212 3.82 1.10 4.74
N GLY A 213 4.15 0.37 3.69
CA GLY A 213 3.84 -1.04 3.63
C GLY A 213 4.62 -1.81 2.58
N THR A 214 4.59 -3.13 2.73
CA THR A 214 5.26 -4.07 1.84
C THR A 214 4.42 -5.32 1.62
N HIS A 215 4.50 -5.88 0.40
CA HIS A 215 3.71 -7.05 0.02
C HIS A 215 4.39 -7.89 -1.07
N SER A 216 4.27 -9.21 -0.96
CA SER A 216 4.58 -10.15 -2.05
C SER A 216 3.88 -11.49 -1.82
N MET A 217 2.76 -11.70 -2.50
CA MET A 217 1.99 -12.96 -2.51
C MET A 217 1.93 -13.61 -3.91
N ILE A 218 2.87 -13.23 -4.80
CA ILE A 218 2.99 -13.85 -6.13
C ILE A 218 3.76 -15.17 -5.99
N HIS A 219 3.07 -16.18 -5.47
CA HIS A 219 3.53 -17.56 -5.35
C HIS A 219 2.32 -18.50 -5.50
N PRO A 220 2.53 -19.82 -5.77
CA PRO A 220 1.42 -20.73 -6.08
C PRO A 220 0.28 -20.72 -5.07
N SER A 221 0.58 -20.71 -3.76
CA SER A 221 -0.47 -20.72 -2.73
C SER A 221 -1.23 -19.39 -2.67
N GLY A 222 -0.54 -18.24 -2.75
CA GLY A 222 -1.17 -16.91 -2.73
C GLY A 222 -2.11 -16.73 -3.91
N VAL A 223 -1.64 -17.02 -5.13
CA VAL A 223 -2.47 -16.95 -6.34
C VAL A 223 -3.64 -17.93 -6.29
N THR A 224 -3.44 -19.14 -5.72
CA THR A 224 -4.54 -20.10 -5.52
C THR A 224 -5.60 -19.52 -4.59
N GLY A 225 -5.20 -18.94 -3.46
CA GLY A 225 -6.13 -18.34 -2.49
C GLY A 225 -7.00 -17.27 -3.12
N PHE A 226 -6.41 -16.31 -3.81
CA PHE A 226 -7.18 -15.25 -4.50
C PHE A 226 -8.03 -15.76 -5.68
N ASN A 227 -7.58 -16.80 -6.41
CA ASN A 227 -8.41 -17.46 -7.43
C ASN A 227 -9.62 -18.17 -6.82
N LEU A 228 -9.48 -18.82 -5.67
CA LEU A 228 -10.58 -19.49 -4.95
C LEU A 228 -11.61 -18.48 -4.43
N LEU A 229 -11.16 -17.29 -4.01
CA LEU A 229 -12.04 -16.18 -3.64
C LEU A 229 -12.79 -15.59 -4.85
N GLY A 230 -12.40 -15.95 -6.08
CA GLY A 230 -12.97 -15.37 -7.31
C GLY A 230 -12.65 -13.88 -7.48
N ALA A 231 -11.58 -13.40 -6.86
CA ALA A 231 -11.24 -12.00 -6.80
C ALA A 231 -10.31 -11.53 -7.94
N LEU A 232 -9.56 -12.47 -8.56
CA LEU A 232 -8.62 -12.15 -9.64
C LEU A 232 -9.30 -12.14 -11.02
N SER A 233 -8.88 -11.21 -11.86
CA SER A 233 -9.23 -11.20 -13.28
C SER A 233 -8.72 -12.47 -13.97
N ARG A 234 -9.49 -12.95 -14.92
CA ARG A 234 -9.15 -14.11 -15.78
C ARG A 234 -8.92 -13.74 -17.25
N ASN A 235 -8.73 -12.47 -17.52
CA ASN A 235 -8.50 -11.98 -18.89
C ASN A 235 -7.08 -12.34 -19.38
N ASN A 236 -6.82 -13.64 -19.53
CA ASN A 236 -5.51 -14.18 -19.92
C ASN A 236 -5.10 -13.83 -21.36
N ASP A 237 -6.05 -13.44 -22.21
CA ASP A 237 -5.79 -13.08 -23.62
C ASP A 237 -5.23 -11.66 -23.73
N ASN A 238 -5.57 -10.78 -22.78
CA ASN A 238 -5.05 -9.42 -22.69
C ASN A 238 -4.65 -9.07 -21.26
N PRO A 239 -3.49 -9.54 -20.76
CA PRO A 239 -3.04 -9.29 -19.37
C PRO A 239 -2.93 -7.81 -19.04
N THR A 240 -2.36 -6.98 -19.93
CA THR A 240 -2.19 -5.54 -19.69
C THR A 240 -3.51 -4.78 -19.63
N GLY A 241 -4.55 -5.29 -20.25
CA GLY A 241 -5.92 -4.77 -20.21
C GLY A 241 -6.80 -5.41 -19.14
N ALA A 242 -6.25 -6.24 -18.24
CA ALA A 242 -7.02 -6.99 -17.24
C ALA A 242 -7.44 -6.13 -16.07
N SER A 243 -6.56 -5.26 -15.56
CA SER A 243 -6.90 -4.27 -14.54
C SER A 243 -7.55 -3.05 -15.21
N ARG A 244 -8.87 -2.93 -15.07
CA ARG A 244 -9.70 -1.90 -15.70
C ARG A 244 -10.72 -1.30 -14.73
N PRO A 245 -10.26 -0.58 -13.70
CA PRO A 245 -11.15 0.01 -12.70
C PRO A 245 -12.24 0.86 -13.35
N PHE A 246 -13.48 0.72 -12.83
CA PHE A 246 -14.69 1.44 -13.28
C PHE A 246 -15.19 1.10 -14.68
N ASP A 247 -14.44 0.35 -15.49
CA ASP A 247 -14.90 -0.13 -16.79
C ASP A 247 -16.00 -1.20 -16.60
N ARG A 248 -16.98 -1.22 -17.50
CA ARG A 248 -18.11 -2.16 -17.45
C ARG A 248 -17.69 -3.62 -17.58
N LEU A 249 -16.59 -3.89 -18.27
CA LEU A 249 -16.08 -5.25 -18.53
C LEU A 249 -15.05 -5.73 -17.48
N ARG A 250 -14.88 -5.00 -16.37
CA ARG A 250 -14.01 -5.42 -15.26
C ARG A 250 -14.48 -6.74 -14.68
N ASP A 251 -13.56 -7.64 -14.40
CA ASP A 251 -13.84 -9.01 -13.92
C ASP A 251 -13.04 -9.43 -12.68
N GLY A 252 -12.29 -8.51 -12.06
CA GLY A 252 -11.46 -8.76 -10.90
C GLY A 252 -10.17 -7.94 -10.91
N PHE A 253 -9.41 -7.98 -9.83
CA PHE A 253 -8.15 -7.27 -9.76
C PHE A 253 -6.98 -8.09 -10.32
N VAL A 254 -5.86 -7.43 -10.60
CA VAL A 254 -4.57 -8.04 -10.93
C VAL A 254 -3.70 -8.01 -9.68
N LEU A 255 -3.20 -9.17 -9.24
CA LEU A 255 -2.29 -9.23 -8.10
C LEU A 255 -0.95 -8.57 -8.44
N GLY A 256 -0.51 -7.64 -7.59
CA GLY A 256 0.78 -7.00 -7.67
C GLY A 256 1.61 -7.22 -6.40
N GLU A 257 2.89 -6.88 -6.45
CA GLU A 257 3.80 -6.90 -5.32
C GLU A 257 4.62 -5.60 -5.28
N GLY A 258 5.21 -5.29 -4.13
CA GLY A 258 6.08 -4.13 -3.97
C GLY A 258 6.08 -3.56 -2.56
N SER A 259 6.69 -2.40 -2.43
CA SER A 259 6.76 -1.65 -1.19
C SER A 259 6.82 -0.16 -1.43
N SER A 260 6.24 0.60 -0.53
CA SER A 260 6.37 2.05 -0.49
C SER A 260 6.46 2.54 0.94
N MET A 261 7.43 3.41 1.20
CA MET A 261 7.77 3.93 2.51
C MET A 261 7.89 5.45 2.48
N MET A 262 7.51 6.08 3.59
CA MET A 262 7.62 7.52 3.79
C MET A 262 8.26 7.82 5.13
N ILE A 263 9.08 8.86 5.20
CA ILE A 263 9.45 9.52 6.46
C ILE A 263 8.39 10.56 6.77
N LEU A 264 7.63 10.31 7.82
CA LEU A 264 6.73 11.27 8.44
C LEU A 264 7.47 11.99 9.54
N GLU A 265 7.36 13.29 9.58
CA GLU A 265 8.12 14.12 10.51
C GLU A 265 7.26 15.23 11.08
N GLU A 266 7.47 15.56 12.34
CA GLU A 266 6.86 16.72 12.96
C GLU A 266 7.37 17.99 12.27
N LEU A 267 6.45 18.93 11.99
CA LEU A 267 6.75 20.09 11.15
C LEU A 267 7.87 20.98 11.69
N ASP A 268 7.84 21.31 12.98
CA ASP A 268 8.86 22.20 13.56
C ASP A 268 10.24 21.52 13.60
N HIS A 269 10.27 20.18 13.81
CA HIS A 269 11.48 19.38 13.69
C HIS A 269 12.02 19.41 12.26
N SER A 270 11.16 19.20 11.25
CA SER A 270 11.55 19.23 9.84
C SER A 270 12.08 20.60 9.39
N LYS A 271 11.43 21.68 9.83
CA LYS A 271 11.87 23.06 9.56
C LYS A 271 13.22 23.38 10.22
N ALA A 272 13.44 22.93 11.46
CA ALA A 272 14.68 23.20 12.19
C ALA A 272 15.92 22.62 11.49
N ARG A 273 15.77 21.52 10.75
CA ARG A 273 16.85 20.90 9.97
C ARG A 273 16.85 21.28 8.49
N GLY A 274 15.89 22.09 8.03
CA GLY A 274 15.78 22.50 6.62
C GLY A 274 15.39 21.36 5.67
N ALA A 275 14.54 20.44 6.12
CA ALA A 275 14.11 19.29 5.34
C ALA A 275 13.34 19.72 4.09
N LYS A 276 13.50 18.95 2.98
CA LYS A 276 12.56 18.97 1.87
C LYS A 276 11.20 18.44 2.36
N ILE A 277 10.10 19.07 1.96
CA ILE A 277 8.75 18.65 2.31
C ILE A 277 7.98 18.34 1.02
N TYR A 278 7.49 17.10 0.91
CA TYR A 278 6.68 16.65 -0.21
C TYR A 278 5.20 17.05 -0.07
N GLY A 279 4.70 17.12 1.15
CA GLY A 279 3.34 17.49 1.48
C GLY A 279 3.04 17.27 2.94
N GLU A 280 1.82 17.57 3.34
CA GLU A 280 1.34 17.45 4.72
C GLU A 280 0.23 16.41 4.82
N ILE A 281 0.24 15.59 5.86
CA ILE A 281 -0.84 14.65 6.19
C ILE A 281 -1.80 15.37 7.13
N ASN A 282 -2.97 15.73 6.58
CA ASN A 282 -3.91 16.60 7.28
C ASN A 282 -4.99 15.81 8.03
N GLY A 283 -5.50 14.71 7.46
CA GLY A 283 -6.61 13.97 8.06
C GLY A 283 -6.52 12.47 7.84
N TYR A 284 -7.06 11.72 8.81
CA TYR A 284 -7.14 10.28 8.81
C TYR A 284 -8.52 9.82 9.30
N GLY A 285 -9.11 8.90 8.57
CA GLY A 285 -10.39 8.28 8.91
C GLY A 285 -10.32 6.77 8.77
N SER A 286 -10.82 6.03 9.74
CA SER A 286 -10.88 4.57 9.74
C SER A 286 -12.25 4.09 10.21
N THR A 287 -12.81 3.09 9.51
CA THR A 287 -14.12 2.50 9.81
C THR A 287 -14.14 1.01 9.52
N ALA A 288 -15.23 0.34 9.91
CA ALA A 288 -15.50 -1.03 9.54
C ALA A 288 -16.89 -1.14 8.89
N ASP A 289 -17.01 -1.97 7.83
CA ASP A 289 -18.29 -2.24 7.17
C ASP A 289 -19.26 -3.02 8.07
N ALA A 290 -18.74 -3.90 8.91
CA ALA A 290 -19.53 -4.85 9.73
C ALA A 290 -20.58 -5.58 8.87
N TYR A 291 -20.14 -6.20 7.77
CA TYR A 291 -21.02 -6.85 6.79
C TYR A 291 -20.51 -8.25 6.41
N ARG A 292 -19.79 -8.40 5.31
CA ARG A 292 -19.23 -9.67 4.83
C ARG A 292 -17.71 -9.66 4.89
N VAL A 293 -17.11 -10.84 4.82
CA VAL A 293 -15.64 -10.97 4.89
C VAL A 293 -14.95 -10.35 3.67
N THR A 294 -15.54 -10.50 2.48
CA THR A 294 -14.92 -10.05 1.21
C THR A 294 -15.65 -8.90 0.53
N ASP A 295 -16.93 -8.66 0.89
CA ASP A 295 -17.74 -7.64 0.23
C ASP A 295 -17.92 -6.42 1.12
N GLN A 296 -17.86 -5.25 0.54
CA GLN A 296 -18.28 -4.01 1.17
C GLN A 296 -19.80 -3.98 1.36
N HIS A 297 -20.26 -3.20 2.33
CA HIS A 297 -21.69 -2.98 2.52
C HIS A 297 -22.27 -2.25 1.30
N PRO A 298 -23.37 -2.74 0.68
CA PRO A 298 -23.85 -2.20 -0.59
C PRO A 298 -24.32 -0.74 -0.56
N ASP A 299 -24.63 -0.17 0.61
CA ASP A 299 -24.90 1.26 0.78
C ASP A 299 -23.63 2.12 0.96
N GLY A 300 -22.45 1.51 0.97
CA GLY A 300 -21.17 2.20 1.07
C GLY A 300 -20.86 2.83 2.43
N ARG A 301 -21.60 2.44 3.50
CA ARG A 301 -21.50 3.10 4.82
C ARG A 301 -20.08 3.16 5.38
N GLY A 302 -19.27 2.11 5.18
CA GLY A 302 -17.88 2.07 5.64
C GLY A 302 -17.01 3.06 4.87
N ALA A 303 -17.08 3.05 3.54
CA ALA A 303 -16.36 3.97 2.67
C ALA A 303 -16.77 5.44 2.91
N ILE A 304 -18.09 5.72 2.96
CA ILE A 304 -18.62 7.05 3.29
C ILE A 304 -18.11 7.52 4.65
N GLY A 305 -18.15 6.63 5.65
CA GLY A 305 -17.72 6.93 7.01
C GLY A 305 -16.24 7.31 7.09
N CYS A 306 -15.33 6.49 6.52
CA CYS A 306 -13.89 6.78 6.61
C CYS A 306 -13.51 8.03 5.82
N MET A 307 -14.08 8.27 4.63
CA MET A 307 -13.87 9.50 3.88
C MET A 307 -14.35 10.73 4.68
N SER A 308 -15.54 10.68 5.25
CA SER A 308 -16.10 11.77 6.05
C SER A 308 -15.26 12.07 7.30
N LEU A 309 -14.78 11.02 7.99
CA LEU A 309 -13.91 11.17 9.16
C LEU A 309 -12.54 11.76 8.78
N ALA A 310 -11.94 11.34 7.68
CA ALA A 310 -10.68 11.90 7.21
C ALA A 310 -10.80 13.39 6.86
N ILE A 311 -11.89 13.78 6.18
CA ILE A 311 -12.20 15.18 5.85
C ILE A 311 -12.42 15.98 7.15
N GLN A 312 -13.18 15.44 8.09
CA GLN A 312 -13.41 16.08 9.39
C GLN A 312 -12.11 16.27 10.20
N ASP A 313 -11.25 15.23 10.27
CA ASP A 313 -9.96 15.28 10.99
C ASP A 313 -9.00 16.29 10.35
N SER A 314 -9.06 16.46 9.03
CA SER A 314 -8.22 17.42 8.31
C SER A 314 -8.58 18.88 8.59
N GLY A 315 -9.81 19.17 8.99
CA GLY A 315 -10.34 20.52 9.09
C GLY A 315 -10.47 21.26 7.73
N ILE A 316 -10.25 20.56 6.62
CA ILE A 316 -10.34 21.08 5.26
C ILE A 316 -11.77 20.84 4.73
N ASP A 317 -12.38 21.83 4.11
CA ASP A 317 -13.69 21.67 3.47
C ASP A 317 -13.61 20.70 2.29
N ALA A 318 -14.60 19.79 2.18
CA ALA A 318 -14.65 18.78 1.11
C ALA A 318 -14.54 19.40 -0.30
N SER A 319 -15.06 20.60 -0.51
CA SER A 319 -15.00 21.33 -1.79
C SER A 319 -13.56 21.76 -2.19
N LYS A 320 -12.60 21.66 -1.27
CA LYS A 320 -11.18 21.95 -1.52
C LYS A 320 -10.39 20.73 -1.98
N ILE A 321 -10.97 19.55 -1.90
CA ILE A 321 -10.33 18.33 -2.41
C ILE A 321 -10.40 18.38 -3.93
N ASN A 322 -9.23 18.36 -4.58
CA ASN A 322 -9.09 18.51 -6.02
C ASN A 322 -8.97 17.16 -6.75
N TYR A 323 -8.65 16.09 -6.02
CA TYR A 323 -8.42 14.76 -6.59
C TYR A 323 -8.65 13.66 -5.55
N VAL A 324 -9.21 12.55 -6.00
CA VAL A 324 -9.36 11.32 -5.23
C VAL A 324 -8.55 10.22 -5.90
N ASN A 325 -7.59 9.64 -5.17
CA ASN A 325 -7.01 8.35 -5.55
C ASN A 325 -7.92 7.27 -4.98
N ALA A 326 -8.57 6.55 -5.86
CA ALA A 326 -9.55 5.55 -5.48
C ALA A 326 -8.89 4.24 -5.04
N HIS A 327 -9.57 3.51 -4.18
CA HIS A 327 -9.27 2.10 -4.00
C HIS A 327 -9.39 1.34 -5.32
N GLY A 328 -10.44 1.53 -6.09
CA GLY A 328 -10.58 1.22 -7.50
C GLY A 328 -9.93 -0.09 -7.95
N THR A 329 -10.40 -1.23 -7.45
CA THR A 329 -9.74 -2.54 -7.62
C THR A 329 -10.04 -3.24 -8.94
N SER A 330 -10.90 -2.68 -9.80
CA SER A 330 -11.40 -3.39 -10.99
C SER A 330 -12.33 -4.57 -10.66
N THR A 331 -12.97 -4.55 -9.48
CA THR A 331 -14.00 -5.52 -9.11
C THR A 331 -15.38 -4.93 -9.29
N GLN A 332 -16.36 -5.80 -9.56
CA GLN A 332 -17.75 -5.37 -9.79
C GLN A 332 -18.37 -4.69 -8.55
N VAL A 333 -18.01 -5.14 -7.36
CA VAL A 333 -18.59 -4.64 -6.10
C VAL A 333 -17.92 -3.34 -5.67
N ASN A 334 -16.58 -3.36 -5.52
CA ASN A 334 -15.84 -2.21 -4.99
C ASN A 334 -16.08 -0.94 -5.80
N ASP A 335 -15.88 -0.98 -7.10
CA ASP A 335 -15.87 0.21 -7.94
C ASP A 335 -17.24 0.90 -7.97
N LYS A 336 -18.32 0.11 -7.92
CA LYS A 336 -19.68 0.62 -7.80
C LYS A 336 -19.93 1.25 -6.43
N VAL A 337 -19.51 0.60 -5.35
CA VAL A 337 -19.71 1.09 -3.97
C VAL A 337 -18.90 2.35 -3.73
N GLU A 338 -17.66 2.41 -4.22
CA GLU A 338 -16.81 3.59 -4.09
C GLU A 338 -17.36 4.78 -4.89
N THR A 339 -17.89 4.54 -6.09
CA THR A 339 -18.61 5.57 -6.87
C THR A 339 -19.78 6.16 -6.08
N LEU A 340 -20.60 5.30 -5.45
CA LEU A 340 -21.70 5.73 -4.58
C LEU A 340 -21.19 6.54 -3.39
N ALA A 341 -20.11 6.08 -2.75
CA ALA A 341 -19.52 6.76 -1.61
C ALA A 341 -19.01 8.15 -1.97
N CYS A 342 -18.29 8.30 -3.09
CA CYS A 342 -17.82 9.58 -3.57
C CYS A 342 -18.99 10.54 -3.85
N LYS A 343 -20.05 10.09 -4.54
CA LYS A 343 -21.25 10.89 -4.76
C LYS A 343 -21.92 11.36 -3.45
N THR A 344 -21.94 10.48 -2.46
CA THR A 344 -22.56 10.79 -1.17
C THR A 344 -21.75 11.83 -0.39
N VAL A 345 -20.43 11.72 -0.38
CA VAL A 345 -19.52 12.60 0.37
C VAL A 345 -19.38 13.98 -0.29
N PHE A 346 -19.25 14.02 -1.62
CA PHE A 346 -18.99 15.26 -2.35
C PHE A 346 -20.24 15.92 -2.95
N GLY A 347 -21.38 15.23 -2.98
CA GLY A 347 -22.62 15.75 -3.54
C GLY A 347 -22.55 15.96 -5.06
N GLU A 348 -22.96 17.14 -5.54
CA GLU A 348 -23.05 17.43 -6.96
C GLU A 348 -21.69 17.64 -7.65
N THR A 349 -20.65 17.99 -6.89
CA THR A 349 -19.32 18.32 -7.43
C THR A 349 -18.29 17.34 -6.93
N VAL A 350 -18.26 16.14 -7.51
CA VAL A 350 -17.25 15.13 -7.22
C VAL A 350 -15.94 15.51 -7.94
N PRO A 351 -14.81 15.56 -7.23
CA PRO A 351 -13.52 15.83 -7.88
C PRO A 351 -13.13 14.68 -8.84
N PRO A 352 -12.20 14.91 -9.78
CA PRO A 352 -11.63 13.84 -10.60
C PRO A 352 -11.11 12.70 -9.73
N ILE A 353 -11.32 11.47 -10.19
CA ILE A 353 -10.94 10.23 -9.50
C ILE A 353 -10.02 9.43 -10.43
N SER A 354 -8.99 8.76 -9.92
CA SER A 354 -8.35 7.71 -10.71
C SER A 354 -7.89 6.54 -9.86
N SER A 355 -7.65 5.40 -10.50
CA SER A 355 -7.05 4.23 -9.87
C SER A 355 -5.78 3.82 -10.58
N THR A 356 -4.66 4.00 -9.90
CA THR A 356 -3.32 3.58 -10.38
C THR A 356 -3.14 2.06 -10.37
N LYS A 357 -4.06 1.31 -9.75
CA LYS A 357 -4.11 -0.15 -9.86
C LYS A 357 -4.35 -0.64 -11.30
N SER A 358 -4.87 0.21 -12.17
CA SER A 358 -4.96 -0.08 -13.60
C SER A 358 -3.60 -0.36 -14.24
N MET A 359 -2.53 0.26 -13.72
CA MET A 359 -1.17 0.20 -14.24
C MET A 359 -0.28 -0.81 -13.50
N MET A 360 -0.31 -0.80 -12.14
CA MET A 360 0.60 -1.60 -11.32
C MET A 360 -0.04 -2.81 -10.65
N GLY A 361 -1.33 -3.08 -10.91
CA GLY A 361 -2.09 -4.08 -10.18
C GLY A 361 -2.35 -3.66 -8.72
N HIS A 362 -2.84 -4.59 -7.93
CA HIS A 362 -3.17 -4.37 -6.53
C HIS A 362 -2.04 -4.87 -5.62
N LEU A 363 -1.32 -3.96 -4.98
CA LEU A 363 -0.19 -4.28 -4.09
C LEU A 363 -0.64 -4.66 -2.66
N ILE A 364 -1.90 -4.99 -2.46
CA ILE A 364 -2.55 -5.42 -1.21
C ILE A 364 -2.10 -4.56 -0.01
N THR A 365 -1.29 -5.09 0.92
CA THR A 365 -0.87 -4.35 2.13
C THR A 365 -0.01 -3.13 1.83
N ALA A 366 0.68 -3.08 0.69
CA ALA A 366 1.49 -1.94 0.27
C ALA A 366 0.71 -0.88 -0.53
N ALA A 367 -0.52 -1.19 -0.99
CA ALA A 367 -1.25 -0.36 -1.96
C ALA A 367 -1.48 1.07 -1.47
N GLY A 368 -2.00 1.26 -0.24
CA GLY A 368 -2.41 2.57 0.24
C GLY A 368 -1.27 3.58 0.35
N ALA A 369 -0.09 3.17 0.85
CA ALA A 369 1.08 4.04 0.93
C ALA A 369 1.65 4.35 -0.47
N THR A 370 1.64 3.37 -1.38
CA THR A 370 2.04 3.57 -2.77
C THR A 370 1.17 4.64 -3.43
N GLU A 371 -0.13 4.53 -3.28
CA GLU A 371 -1.12 5.45 -3.84
C GLU A 371 -1.05 6.84 -3.20
N LEU A 372 -0.78 6.92 -1.89
CA LEU A 372 -0.57 8.20 -1.21
C LEU A 372 0.68 8.92 -1.72
N ILE A 373 1.78 8.21 -1.95
CA ILE A 373 2.99 8.79 -2.56
C ILE A 373 2.67 9.32 -3.96
N ILE A 374 1.92 8.58 -4.75
CA ILE A 374 1.48 9.03 -6.08
C ILE A 374 0.63 10.29 -5.97
N CYS A 375 -0.24 10.40 -4.96
CA CYS A 375 -0.99 11.62 -4.68
C CYS A 375 -0.06 12.81 -4.35
N LEU A 376 0.98 12.60 -3.55
CA LEU A 376 1.96 13.64 -3.25
C LEU A 376 2.71 14.08 -4.52
N MET A 377 3.03 13.15 -5.42
CA MET A 377 3.64 13.49 -6.72
C MET A 377 2.66 14.23 -7.63
N ALA A 378 1.37 13.86 -7.63
CA ALA A 378 0.34 14.60 -8.35
C ALA A 378 0.23 16.06 -7.86
N ILE A 379 0.35 16.29 -6.55
CA ILE A 379 0.43 17.62 -5.94
C ILE A 379 1.69 18.37 -6.42
N GLN A 380 2.87 17.73 -6.43
CA GLN A 380 4.12 18.37 -6.82
C GLN A 380 4.12 18.80 -8.30
N ASP A 381 3.68 17.90 -9.18
CA ASP A 381 3.72 18.10 -10.64
C ASP A 381 2.45 18.74 -11.22
N ASN A 382 1.39 18.93 -10.42
CA ASN A 382 0.05 19.32 -10.88
C ASN A 382 -0.44 18.43 -12.04
N THR A 383 -0.25 17.12 -11.90
CA THR A 383 -0.60 16.12 -12.92
C THR A 383 -1.39 15.00 -12.27
N LEU A 384 -2.62 14.80 -12.68
CA LEU A 384 -3.46 13.69 -12.20
C LEU A 384 -3.10 12.40 -12.96
N PRO A 385 -2.80 11.29 -12.29
CA PRO A 385 -2.51 10.02 -12.94
C PRO A 385 -3.77 9.43 -13.58
N PRO A 386 -3.64 8.67 -14.67
CA PRO A 386 -4.80 8.10 -15.38
C PRO A 386 -5.32 6.84 -14.71
N THR A 387 -6.58 6.50 -15.00
CA THR A 387 -7.10 5.14 -14.97
C THR A 387 -7.01 4.59 -16.39
N ILE A 388 -6.04 3.72 -16.69
CA ILE A 388 -5.93 3.10 -18.02
C ILE A 388 -6.94 1.97 -18.19
N ASN A 389 -7.16 1.53 -19.45
CA ASN A 389 -8.10 0.46 -19.82
C ASN A 389 -9.59 0.84 -19.60
N TYR A 390 -9.91 2.12 -19.46
CA TYR A 390 -11.30 2.58 -19.38
C TYR A 390 -11.84 2.80 -20.80
N GLU A 391 -12.50 1.78 -21.34
CA GLU A 391 -12.98 1.75 -22.74
C GLU A 391 -14.51 1.64 -22.83
N ASN A 392 -15.13 1.01 -21.84
CA ASN A 392 -16.56 0.71 -21.80
C ASN A 392 -17.20 1.36 -20.56
N PRO A 393 -17.78 2.55 -20.66
CA PRO A 393 -18.45 3.21 -19.55
C PRO A 393 -19.49 2.32 -18.85
N ASP A 394 -19.44 2.27 -17.52
CA ASP A 394 -20.42 1.56 -16.69
C ASP A 394 -21.44 2.59 -16.16
N PRO A 395 -22.75 2.43 -16.42
CA PRO A 395 -23.77 3.32 -15.86
C PRO A 395 -23.81 3.41 -14.32
N ASN A 396 -23.21 2.43 -13.63
CA ASN A 396 -23.08 2.48 -12.17
C ASN A 396 -21.79 3.19 -11.69
N CYS A 397 -20.89 3.51 -12.64
CA CYS A 397 -19.62 4.18 -12.41
C CYS A 397 -19.53 5.36 -13.39
N ASP A 398 -20.28 6.44 -13.13
CA ASP A 398 -20.54 7.56 -14.04
C ASP A 398 -19.87 8.87 -13.58
N LEU A 399 -18.69 8.78 -12.98
CA LEU A 399 -17.86 9.92 -12.56
C LEU A 399 -16.70 10.17 -13.55
N ASP A 400 -15.92 11.21 -13.30
CA ASP A 400 -14.69 11.48 -14.06
C ASP A 400 -13.53 10.66 -13.48
N TYR A 401 -13.12 9.59 -14.17
CA TYR A 401 -12.07 8.67 -13.74
C TYR A 401 -10.69 8.96 -14.33
N VAL A 402 -10.46 10.14 -14.87
CA VAL A 402 -9.23 10.53 -15.58
C VAL A 402 -8.86 9.43 -16.61
N PRO A 403 -9.68 9.20 -17.64
CA PRO A 403 -9.57 8.01 -18.47
C PRO A 403 -8.33 8.02 -19.36
N ASN A 404 -7.54 6.95 -19.31
CA ASN A 404 -6.48 6.52 -20.20
C ASN A 404 -5.25 7.44 -20.34
N GLU A 405 -5.36 8.73 -20.13
CA GLU A 405 -4.25 9.69 -20.23
C GLU A 405 -4.16 10.55 -18.97
N SER A 406 -2.94 10.86 -18.53
CA SER A 406 -2.72 11.78 -17.41
C SER A 406 -3.22 13.18 -17.78
N ARG A 407 -3.64 13.93 -16.76
CA ARG A 407 -4.24 15.25 -16.93
C ARG A 407 -3.45 16.31 -16.17
N GLU A 408 -2.98 17.33 -16.87
CA GLU A 408 -2.47 18.54 -16.22
C GLU A 408 -3.64 19.28 -15.53
N GLN A 409 -3.58 19.34 -14.21
CA GLN A 409 -4.57 20.02 -13.39
C GLN A 409 -3.97 20.41 -12.06
N GLN A 410 -4.18 21.65 -11.63
CA GLN A 410 -3.77 22.06 -10.29
C GLN A 410 -4.38 21.14 -9.23
N CYS A 411 -3.52 20.63 -8.38
CA CYS A 411 -3.87 19.68 -7.33
C CYS A 411 -3.17 20.08 -6.03
N ASP A 412 -3.92 20.58 -5.06
CA ASP A 412 -3.38 21.06 -3.79
C ASP A 412 -3.84 20.24 -2.60
N VAL A 413 -5.01 19.60 -2.69
CA VAL A 413 -5.59 18.76 -1.65
C VAL A 413 -6.12 17.47 -2.27
N ILE A 414 -5.75 16.34 -1.70
CA ILE A 414 -6.15 15.01 -2.17
C ILE A 414 -6.84 14.19 -1.08
N LEU A 415 -7.61 13.21 -1.52
CA LEU A 415 -8.12 12.12 -0.69
C LEU A 415 -7.62 10.79 -1.26
N ASN A 416 -7.02 9.94 -0.42
CA ASN A 416 -6.53 8.62 -0.78
C ASN A 416 -7.32 7.54 -0.04
N ASN A 417 -7.96 6.63 -0.77
CA ASN A 417 -8.85 5.59 -0.24
C ASN A 417 -8.24 4.20 -0.27
N SER A 418 -8.47 3.42 0.78
CA SER A 418 -8.14 1.99 0.83
C SER A 418 -9.24 1.24 1.56
N PHE A 419 -9.85 0.25 0.89
CA PHE A 419 -10.93 -0.57 1.42
C PHE A 419 -10.51 -2.04 1.41
N GLY A 420 -10.41 -2.65 2.59
CA GLY A 420 -9.83 -3.98 2.77
C GLY A 420 -10.85 -5.09 2.92
N PHE A 421 -10.49 -6.30 2.50
CA PHE A 421 -11.19 -7.50 2.93
C PHE A 421 -11.22 -7.56 4.47
N GLY A 422 -12.30 -8.10 5.04
CA GLY A 422 -12.58 -7.95 6.47
C GLY A 422 -13.38 -6.70 6.81
N GLY A 423 -13.58 -5.80 5.82
CA GLY A 423 -14.40 -4.59 5.95
C GLY A 423 -13.67 -3.41 6.60
N GLN A 424 -12.33 -3.43 6.69
CA GLN A 424 -11.56 -2.29 7.16
C GLN A 424 -11.46 -1.25 6.04
N ASN A 425 -11.86 -0.02 6.33
CA ASN A 425 -11.83 1.10 5.40
C ASN A 425 -10.98 2.23 5.98
N VAL A 426 -10.09 2.79 5.16
CA VAL A 426 -9.21 3.88 5.54
C VAL A 426 -9.19 4.94 4.45
N SER A 427 -9.26 6.21 4.85
CA SER A 427 -9.03 7.34 3.98
C SER A 427 -8.03 8.31 4.61
N ILE A 428 -7.18 8.92 3.80
CA ILE A 428 -6.21 9.94 4.20
C ILE A 428 -6.43 11.19 3.35
N VAL A 429 -6.49 12.36 4.00
CA VAL A 429 -6.40 13.67 3.35
C VAL A 429 -4.97 14.18 3.48
N ALA A 430 -4.38 14.54 2.34
CA ALA A 430 -3.07 15.18 2.30
C ALA A 430 -3.12 16.45 1.43
N SER A 431 -2.20 17.38 1.67
CA SER A 431 -2.16 18.64 0.93
C SER A 431 -0.76 19.09 0.58
N ARG A 432 -0.70 20.02 -0.37
CA ARG A 432 0.50 20.81 -0.65
C ARG A 432 0.92 21.54 0.62
N PHE A 433 2.21 21.49 0.93
CA PHE A 433 2.76 22.27 2.01
C PHE A 433 2.97 23.72 1.55
N THR A 434 2.43 24.66 2.29
CA THR A 434 2.47 26.11 1.95
C THR A 434 3.21 26.95 2.96
N GLY A 435 3.91 26.32 3.95
CA GLY A 435 4.71 27.01 4.95
C GLY A 435 4.19 26.92 6.39
#